data_446285e397209dd0e491ddd07e5114de
#
_entry.id   446285e397209dd0e491ddd07e5114de
#
_cell.length_a   1.000
_cell.length_b   1.000
_cell.length_c   1.000
_cell.angle_alpha   90.00
_cell.angle_beta   90.00
_cell.angle_gamma   90.00
#
_symmetry.space_group_name_H-M   'P 1'
#
loop_
_entity.id
_entity.type
_entity.pdbx_description
1 polymer ?
#
loop_
_entity_poly.entity_id
_entity_poly.type
_entity_poly.pdbx_seq_one_letter_code
_entity_poly.pdbx_strand_id
1 'polypeptide(L)'
;MKKKTAIITGISGQDGAYLAEFLLKKNYKVIGTDRRSSRGNFWRLRRLGIENKINYEEMELSENCEIDRIFKKYKNVDEVYNLAAQSFVATSFRSPVNTSNITALGTLRILEAIRNFNTNIKFYQASSSEMFGEVLEKFQNEKTPFNPRSPYAISKVFSHFTTKNYREAYNIFAVSGILFNHESPLRGEEFVTRKITLGLVKI
;
A
#
# COMPACT_ATOMS: atom_id res chain seq x y z
N MET A 1 21.40 14.73 12.73
CA MET A 1 20.61 14.73 11.46
C MET A 1 19.14 14.85 11.79
N LYS A 2 18.36 15.63 10.99
CA LYS A 2 16.91 15.75 11.18
C LYS A 2 16.26 14.37 10.98
N LYS A 3 15.37 13.98 11.89
CA LYS A 3 14.63 12.71 11.80
C LYS A 3 13.68 12.76 10.60
N LYS A 4 13.80 11.82 9.66
CA LYS A 4 12.89 11.71 8.52
C LYS A 4 11.48 11.26 8.95
N THR A 5 10.48 11.70 8.22
CA THR A 5 9.07 11.36 8.45
C THR A 5 8.52 10.59 7.25
N ALA A 6 7.92 9.43 7.50
CA ALA A 6 7.27 8.60 6.50
C ALA A 6 5.78 8.40 6.82
N ILE A 7 4.92 8.52 5.79
CA ILE A 7 3.55 8.04 5.82
C ILE A 7 3.50 6.64 5.21
N ILE A 8 2.86 5.70 5.89
CA ILE A 8 2.58 4.35 5.39
C ILE A 8 1.07 4.14 5.37
N THR A 9 0.48 4.01 4.19
CA THR A 9 -0.92 3.63 4.07
C THR A 9 -1.07 2.11 4.18
N GLY A 10 -2.16 1.63 4.77
CA GLY A 10 -2.33 0.20 5.04
C GLY A 10 -1.38 -0.33 6.11
N ILE A 11 -1.15 0.46 7.15
CA ILE A 11 -0.21 0.17 8.25
C ILE A 11 -0.52 -1.13 8.98
N SER A 12 -1.78 -1.54 9.06
CA SER A 12 -2.21 -2.78 9.71
C SER A 12 -1.99 -4.03 8.86
N GLY A 13 -1.60 -3.87 7.58
CA GLY A 13 -1.25 -4.97 6.69
C GLY A 13 0.09 -5.62 7.04
N GLN A 14 0.39 -6.77 6.40
CA GLN A 14 1.66 -7.47 6.56
C GLN A 14 2.85 -6.55 6.26
N ASP A 15 2.85 -5.98 5.05
CA ASP A 15 3.96 -5.17 4.55
C ASP A 15 4.06 -3.83 5.29
N GLY A 16 2.91 -3.22 5.62
CA GLY A 16 2.86 -1.99 6.41
C GLY A 16 3.51 -2.15 7.77
N ALA A 17 3.22 -3.26 8.47
CA ALA A 17 3.77 -3.54 9.78
C ALA A 17 5.30 -3.77 9.74
N TYR A 18 5.80 -4.57 8.79
CA TYR A 18 7.24 -4.79 8.64
C TYR A 18 7.99 -3.55 8.17
N LEU A 19 7.43 -2.78 7.24
CA LEU A 19 8.03 -1.52 6.81
C LEU A 19 8.10 -0.52 7.96
N ALA A 20 7.05 -0.43 8.78
CA ALA A 20 7.05 0.43 9.95
C ALA A 20 8.15 0.03 10.94
N GLU A 21 8.29 -1.27 11.26
CA GLU A 21 9.35 -1.77 12.12
C GLU A 21 10.74 -1.40 11.58
N PHE A 22 10.96 -1.62 10.27
CA PHE A 22 12.21 -1.30 9.61
C PHE A 22 12.54 0.21 9.67
N LEU A 23 11.57 1.08 9.37
CA LEU A 23 11.76 2.52 9.39
C LEU A 23 11.98 3.05 10.82
N LEU A 24 11.28 2.50 11.82
CA LEU A 24 11.53 2.83 13.23
C LEU A 24 12.96 2.47 13.65
N LYS A 25 13.49 1.31 13.25
CA LYS A 25 14.90 0.91 13.48
C LYS A 25 15.89 1.87 12.78
N LYS A 26 15.49 2.50 11.69
CA LYS A 26 16.25 3.54 10.98
C LYS A 26 16.01 4.96 11.52
N ASN A 27 15.39 5.09 12.68
CA ASN A 27 15.10 6.36 13.34
C ASN A 27 14.17 7.30 12.57
N TYR A 28 13.22 6.75 11.79
CA TYR A 28 12.14 7.55 11.19
C TYR A 28 11.03 7.85 12.19
N LYS A 29 10.35 8.98 11.98
CA LYS A 29 9.00 9.19 12.50
C LYS A 29 8.02 8.51 11.54
N VAL A 30 7.28 7.52 12.01
CA VAL A 30 6.31 6.77 11.22
C VAL A 30 4.90 7.27 11.53
N ILE A 31 4.19 7.67 10.47
CA ILE A 31 2.76 7.97 10.48
C ILE A 31 2.09 6.81 9.75
N GLY A 32 1.34 6.01 10.48
CA GLY A 32 0.62 4.89 9.91
C GLY A 32 -0.83 5.26 9.66
N THR A 33 -1.34 5.03 8.44
CA THR A 33 -2.75 5.28 8.15
C THR A 33 -3.48 4.02 7.76
N ASP A 34 -4.74 3.92 8.17
CA ASP A 34 -5.65 2.87 7.78
C ASP A 34 -7.09 3.38 7.82
N ARG A 35 -7.99 2.68 7.16
CA ARG A 35 -9.42 2.98 7.26
C ARG A 35 -9.94 2.72 8.67
N ARG A 36 -10.99 3.42 9.07
CA ARG A 36 -11.67 3.17 10.33
C ARG A 36 -12.14 1.71 10.43
N SER A 37 -11.86 1.07 11.54
CA SER A 37 -12.32 -0.27 11.85
C SER A 37 -12.76 -0.37 13.31
N SER A 38 -13.98 -0.83 13.55
CA SER A 38 -14.50 -1.06 14.89
C SER A 38 -13.82 -2.21 15.65
N ARG A 39 -13.08 -3.08 14.95
CA ARG A 39 -12.44 -4.28 15.51
C ARG A 39 -10.96 -4.08 15.86
N GLY A 40 -10.37 -2.91 15.62
CA GLY A 40 -8.95 -2.63 15.92
C GLY A 40 -8.00 -3.67 15.32
N ASN A 41 -7.56 -3.45 14.10
CA ASN A 41 -6.77 -4.46 13.35
C ASN A 41 -5.25 -4.33 13.57
N PHE A 42 -4.79 -4.01 14.80
CA PHE A 42 -3.36 -3.75 15.08
C PHE A 42 -2.59 -4.95 15.63
N TRP A 43 -3.13 -6.17 15.52
CA TRP A 43 -2.46 -7.35 16.06
C TRP A 43 -1.04 -7.56 15.50
N ARG A 44 -0.80 -7.16 14.24
CA ARG A 44 0.54 -7.24 13.61
C ARG A 44 1.51 -6.27 14.27
N LEU A 45 1.07 -5.04 14.50
CA LEU A 45 1.88 -4.02 15.17
C LEU A 45 2.17 -4.38 16.63
N ARG A 46 1.17 -4.95 17.34
CA ARG A 46 1.33 -5.49 18.70
C ARG A 46 2.35 -6.62 18.72
N ARG A 47 2.24 -7.58 17.79
CA ARG A 47 3.16 -8.71 17.69
C ARG A 47 4.61 -8.27 17.45
N LEU A 48 4.84 -7.16 16.75
CA LEU A 48 6.15 -6.57 16.54
C LEU A 48 6.57 -5.61 17.66
N GLY A 49 5.72 -5.34 18.66
CA GLY A 49 6.01 -4.43 19.76
C GLY A 49 6.19 -2.97 19.35
N ILE A 50 5.50 -2.54 18.27
CA ILE A 50 5.66 -1.19 17.67
C ILE A 50 4.39 -0.36 17.67
N GLU A 51 3.24 -0.89 18.12
CA GLU A 51 1.94 -0.18 18.09
C GLU A 51 2.04 1.23 18.71
N ASN A 52 2.64 1.33 19.90
CA ASN A 52 2.80 2.60 20.63
C ASN A 52 3.92 3.51 20.09
N LYS A 53 4.67 3.08 19.06
CA LYS A 53 5.77 3.83 18.44
C LYS A 53 5.35 4.53 17.13
N ILE A 54 4.12 4.31 16.68
CA ILE A 54 3.56 4.81 15.43
C ILE A 54 2.55 5.90 15.74
N ASN A 55 2.60 7.00 15.00
CA ASN A 55 1.51 7.98 15.01
C ASN A 55 0.41 7.47 14.09
N TYR A 56 -0.65 6.92 14.66
CA TYR A 56 -1.76 6.39 13.90
C TYR A 56 -2.77 7.49 13.52
N GLU A 57 -3.26 7.44 12.28
CA GLU A 57 -4.31 8.30 11.74
C GLU A 57 -5.34 7.47 10.96
N GLU A 58 -6.60 7.75 11.16
CA GLU A 58 -7.66 7.23 10.29
C GLU A 58 -7.63 7.96 8.95
N MET A 59 -7.66 7.22 7.85
CA MET A 59 -7.68 7.77 6.50
C MET A 59 -8.33 6.78 5.53
N GLU A 60 -9.47 7.19 4.96
CA GLU A 60 -10.13 6.44 3.88
C GLU A 60 -9.65 6.93 2.52
N LEU A 61 -9.11 6.03 1.70
CA LEU A 61 -8.57 6.37 0.38
C LEU A 61 -9.63 6.78 -0.66
N SER A 62 -10.90 6.50 -0.38
CA SER A 62 -12.02 6.97 -1.20
C SER A 62 -12.35 8.45 -0.98
N GLU A 63 -11.82 9.08 0.10
CA GLU A 63 -12.20 10.41 0.56
C GLU A 63 -11.04 11.41 0.44
N ASN A 64 -11.14 12.35 -0.51
CA ASN A 64 -10.13 13.39 -0.71
C ASN A 64 -9.89 14.23 0.55
N CYS A 65 -10.96 14.57 1.27
CA CYS A 65 -10.86 15.45 2.45
C CYS A 65 -10.05 14.82 3.58
N GLU A 66 -10.07 13.48 3.73
CA GLU A 66 -9.28 12.78 4.74
C GLU A 66 -7.79 12.72 4.34
N ILE A 67 -7.50 12.48 3.07
CA ILE A 67 -6.14 12.52 2.54
C ILE A 67 -5.56 13.94 2.73
N ASP A 68 -6.28 14.97 2.29
CA ASP A 68 -5.85 16.37 2.44
C ASP A 68 -5.63 16.75 3.91
N ARG A 69 -6.48 16.28 4.84
CA ARG A 69 -6.32 16.49 6.28
C ARG A 69 -4.98 15.98 6.77
N ILE A 70 -4.56 14.77 6.32
CA ILE A 70 -3.28 14.19 6.72
C ILE A 70 -2.11 15.03 6.17
N PHE A 71 -2.12 15.39 4.90
CA PHE A 71 -1.06 16.21 4.31
C PHE A 71 -0.99 17.61 4.88
N LYS A 72 -2.11 18.24 5.23
CA LYS A 72 -2.17 19.53 5.94
C LYS A 72 -1.60 19.42 7.36
N LYS A 73 -1.91 18.33 8.07
CA LYS A 73 -1.42 18.09 9.45
C LYS A 73 0.08 17.82 9.48
N TYR A 74 0.61 17.07 8.50
CA TYR A 74 2.00 16.62 8.47
C TYR A 74 2.80 17.27 7.34
N LYS A 75 3.06 18.57 7.45
CA LYS A 75 3.75 19.38 6.42
C LYS A 75 5.19 18.93 6.08
N ASN A 76 5.87 18.23 7.01
CA ASN A 76 7.27 17.83 6.90
C ASN A 76 7.42 16.33 6.62
N VAL A 77 6.60 15.79 5.72
CA VAL A 77 6.72 14.40 5.25
C VAL A 77 7.82 14.32 4.20
N ASP A 78 8.73 13.36 4.36
CA ASP A 78 9.80 13.10 3.39
C ASP A 78 9.42 11.99 2.41
N GLU A 79 8.66 10.99 2.88
CA GLU A 79 8.38 9.78 2.11
C GLU A 79 6.93 9.30 2.33
N VAL A 80 6.27 8.83 1.26
CA VAL A 80 4.95 8.19 1.32
C VAL A 80 5.03 6.80 0.69
N TYR A 81 4.64 5.79 1.44
CA TYR A 81 4.55 4.39 1.02
C TYR A 81 3.09 3.99 0.90
N ASN A 82 2.59 3.90 -0.33
CA ASN A 82 1.21 3.52 -0.59
C ASN A 82 1.06 2.00 -0.71
N LEU A 83 0.76 1.35 0.43
CA LEU A 83 0.56 -0.08 0.53
C LEU A 83 -0.92 -0.46 0.65
N ALA A 84 -1.78 0.51 0.99
CA ALA A 84 -3.21 0.27 1.13
C ALA A 84 -3.85 -0.08 -0.22
N ALA A 85 -4.66 -1.14 -0.19
CA ALA A 85 -5.45 -1.59 -1.32
C ALA A 85 -6.58 -2.51 -0.83
N GLN A 86 -7.62 -2.68 -1.64
CA GLN A 86 -8.48 -3.84 -1.52
C GLN A 86 -7.75 -5.02 -2.20
N SER A 87 -6.95 -5.78 -1.45
CA SER A 87 -5.94 -6.70 -2.00
C SER A 87 -6.42 -8.14 -2.23
N PHE A 88 -7.60 -8.52 -1.74
CA PHE A 88 -8.11 -9.87 -1.91
C PHE A 88 -8.82 -10.00 -3.27
N VAL A 89 -8.20 -10.71 -4.21
CA VAL A 89 -8.63 -10.82 -5.61
C VAL A 89 -10.09 -11.27 -5.74
N ALA A 90 -10.52 -12.30 -4.98
CA ALA A 90 -11.90 -12.78 -5.06
C ALA A 90 -12.93 -11.71 -4.67
N THR A 91 -12.61 -10.83 -3.71
CA THR A 91 -13.49 -9.70 -3.35
C THR A 91 -13.57 -8.68 -4.47
N SER A 92 -12.52 -8.51 -5.29
CA SER A 92 -12.56 -7.55 -6.41
C SER A 92 -13.63 -7.88 -7.46
N PHE A 93 -13.93 -9.16 -7.66
CA PHE A 93 -15.04 -9.57 -8.54
C PHE A 93 -16.42 -9.30 -7.94
N ARG A 94 -16.55 -9.36 -6.61
CA ARG A 94 -17.83 -9.07 -5.92
C ARG A 94 -18.08 -7.57 -5.78
N SER A 95 -17.02 -6.78 -5.70
CA SER A 95 -17.10 -5.33 -5.47
C SER A 95 -16.08 -4.58 -6.34
N PRO A 96 -16.21 -4.61 -7.69
CA PRO A 96 -15.22 -4.04 -8.58
C PRO A 96 -15.13 -2.51 -8.48
N VAL A 97 -16.25 -1.82 -8.31
CA VAL A 97 -16.28 -0.35 -8.18
C VAL A 97 -15.55 0.09 -6.92
N ASN A 98 -15.82 -0.54 -5.78
CA ASN A 98 -15.14 -0.21 -4.53
C ASN A 98 -13.63 -0.54 -4.61
N THR A 99 -13.27 -1.67 -5.23
CA THR A 99 -11.88 -2.04 -5.45
C THR A 99 -11.14 -0.97 -6.27
N SER A 100 -11.75 -0.50 -7.36
CA SER A 100 -11.17 0.54 -8.21
C SER A 100 -11.11 1.89 -7.49
N ASN A 101 -12.13 2.24 -6.74
CA ASN A 101 -12.17 3.51 -5.99
C ASN A 101 -11.05 3.58 -4.93
N ILE A 102 -10.82 2.50 -4.19
CA ILE A 102 -9.77 2.42 -3.16
C ILE A 102 -8.39 2.26 -3.81
N THR A 103 -8.22 1.27 -4.69
CA THR A 103 -6.89 0.87 -5.18
C THR A 103 -6.39 1.78 -6.30
N ALA A 104 -7.22 2.06 -7.31
CA ALA A 104 -6.83 2.89 -8.44
C ALA A 104 -6.94 4.38 -8.10
N LEU A 105 -8.16 4.85 -7.82
CA LEU A 105 -8.39 6.28 -7.56
C LEU A 105 -7.77 6.74 -6.23
N GLY A 106 -7.64 5.86 -5.22
CA GLY A 106 -6.92 6.18 -4.00
C GLY A 106 -5.45 6.52 -4.25
N THR A 107 -4.78 5.80 -5.16
CA THR A 107 -3.41 6.14 -5.59
C THR A 107 -3.36 7.51 -6.26
N LEU A 108 -4.30 7.80 -7.16
CA LEU A 108 -4.40 9.10 -7.83
C LEU A 108 -4.61 10.24 -6.81
N ARG A 109 -5.50 10.06 -5.84
CA ARG A 109 -5.76 11.06 -4.78
C ARG A 109 -4.52 11.38 -3.95
N ILE A 110 -3.74 10.36 -3.57
CA ILE A 110 -2.48 10.58 -2.83
C ILE A 110 -1.47 11.35 -3.70
N LEU A 111 -1.32 11.01 -4.96
CA LEU A 111 -0.42 11.71 -5.87
C LEU A 111 -0.87 13.16 -6.10
N GLU A 112 -2.17 13.43 -6.21
CA GLU A 112 -2.71 14.80 -6.26
C GLU A 112 -2.42 15.57 -4.96
N ALA A 113 -2.57 14.92 -3.80
CA ALA A 113 -2.22 15.55 -2.54
C ALA A 113 -0.71 15.89 -2.49
N ILE A 114 0.17 14.98 -2.93
CA ILE A 114 1.61 15.26 -3.03
C ILE A 114 1.87 16.45 -3.95
N ARG A 115 1.25 16.46 -5.14
CA ARG A 115 1.38 17.55 -6.12
C ARG A 115 0.95 18.90 -5.55
N ASN A 116 -0.15 18.91 -4.80
CA ASN A 116 -0.74 20.15 -4.28
C ASN A 116 -0.07 20.66 -3.00
N PHE A 117 0.46 19.77 -2.16
CA PHE A 117 1.01 20.16 -0.85
C PHE A 117 2.53 20.21 -0.80
N ASN A 118 3.23 19.24 -1.40
CA ASN A 118 4.69 19.20 -1.39
C ASN A 118 5.27 18.21 -2.40
N THR A 119 5.72 18.69 -3.54
CA THR A 119 6.30 17.88 -4.63
C THR A 119 7.67 17.26 -4.29
N ASN A 120 8.31 17.65 -3.20
CA ASN A 120 9.57 17.05 -2.74
C ASN A 120 9.37 15.70 -2.02
N ILE A 121 8.13 15.33 -1.70
CA ILE A 121 7.82 14.04 -1.08
C ILE A 121 8.16 12.92 -2.07
N LYS A 122 8.91 11.92 -1.60
CA LYS A 122 9.17 10.70 -2.36
C LYS A 122 8.01 9.74 -2.19
N PHE A 123 7.47 9.26 -3.31
CA PHE A 123 6.33 8.36 -3.33
C PHE A 123 6.72 6.96 -3.81
N TYR A 124 6.30 5.95 -3.05
CA TYR A 124 6.39 4.55 -3.44
C TYR A 124 5.00 3.94 -3.58
N GLN A 125 4.73 3.33 -4.74
CA GLN A 125 3.51 2.58 -5.02
C GLN A 125 3.78 1.07 -4.94
N ALA A 126 3.04 0.37 -4.10
CA ALA A 126 2.98 -1.08 -4.15
C ALA A 126 2.17 -1.54 -5.37
N SER A 127 2.87 -1.89 -6.43
CA SER A 127 2.30 -2.58 -7.59
C SER A 127 2.27 -4.09 -7.33
N SER A 128 1.81 -4.90 -8.30
CA SER A 128 1.55 -6.32 -8.08
C SER A 128 1.91 -7.16 -9.30
N SER A 129 2.39 -8.38 -9.08
CA SER A 129 2.55 -9.40 -10.15
C SER A 129 1.23 -9.77 -10.83
N GLU A 130 0.08 -9.56 -10.16
CA GLU A 130 -1.25 -9.73 -10.75
C GLU A 130 -1.49 -8.86 -12.00
N MET A 131 -0.70 -7.78 -12.17
CA MET A 131 -0.74 -6.96 -13.37
C MET A 131 -0.34 -7.74 -14.63
N PHE A 132 0.56 -8.72 -14.51
CA PHE A 132 0.94 -9.58 -15.61
C PHE A 132 -0.19 -10.55 -16.01
N GLY A 133 -1.04 -10.94 -15.05
CA GLY A 133 -2.23 -11.76 -15.27
C GLY A 133 -1.93 -13.08 -16.00
N GLU A 134 -2.50 -13.24 -17.20
CA GLU A 134 -2.18 -14.36 -18.09
C GLU A 134 -0.89 -14.05 -18.83
N VAL A 135 0.21 -14.58 -18.30
CA VAL A 135 1.56 -14.32 -18.82
C VAL A 135 1.80 -14.96 -20.17
N LEU A 136 2.39 -14.20 -21.06
CA LEU A 136 2.76 -14.65 -22.42
C LEU A 136 4.21 -15.12 -22.51
N GLU A 137 5.00 -14.91 -21.48
CA GLU A 137 6.44 -15.19 -21.41
C GLU A 137 6.75 -16.11 -20.22
N LYS A 138 7.75 -16.97 -20.37
CA LYS A 138 8.20 -17.89 -19.32
C LYS A 138 8.71 -17.15 -18.07
N PHE A 139 9.39 -16.04 -18.25
CA PHE A 139 9.92 -15.20 -17.19
C PHE A 139 9.46 -13.76 -17.38
N GLN A 140 8.97 -13.12 -16.31
CA GLN A 140 8.51 -11.75 -16.33
C GLN A 140 9.64 -10.80 -15.92
N ASN A 141 9.67 -9.64 -16.55
CA ASN A 141 10.55 -8.52 -16.21
C ASN A 141 9.80 -7.19 -16.45
N GLU A 142 10.46 -6.07 -16.28
CA GLU A 142 9.85 -4.75 -16.38
C GLU A 142 9.37 -4.38 -17.81
N LYS A 143 9.75 -5.16 -18.83
CA LYS A 143 9.30 -4.99 -20.23
C LYS A 143 8.16 -5.92 -20.60
N THR A 144 7.88 -6.95 -19.78
CA THR A 144 6.78 -7.88 -20.02
C THR A 144 5.45 -7.13 -20.05
N PRO A 145 4.62 -7.29 -21.10
CA PRO A 145 3.33 -6.63 -21.18
C PRO A 145 2.39 -7.04 -20.05
N PHE A 146 1.66 -6.08 -19.51
CA PHE A 146 0.58 -6.36 -18.57
C PHE A 146 -0.66 -6.90 -19.28
N ASN A 147 -1.23 -7.98 -18.73
CA ASN A 147 -2.44 -8.65 -19.22
C ASN A 147 -3.37 -9.01 -18.04
N PRO A 148 -3.86 -8.01 -17.27
CA PRO A 148 -4.59 -8.22 -16.03
C PRO A 148 -5.87 -9.03 -16.23
N ARG A 149 -6.20 -9.93 -15.28
CA ARG A 149 -7.36 -10.83 -15.34
C ARG A 149 -8.34 -10.65 -14.18
N SER A 150 -8.21 -9.56 -13.40
CA SER A 150 -9.14 -9.25 -12.32
C SER A 150 -9.32 -7.74 -12.15
N PRO A 151 -10.45 -7.27 -11.58
CA PRO A 151 -10.63 -5.85 -11.25
C PRO A 151 -9.54 -5.29 -10.34
N TYR A 152 -9.01 -6.12 -9.43
CA TYR A 152 -7.84 -5.77 -8.62
C TYR A 152 -6.60 -5.53 -9.48
N ALA A 153 -6.28 -6.46 -10.38
CA ALA A 153 -5.12 -6.34 -11.26
C ALA A 153 -5.22 -5.11 -12.18
N ILE A 154 -6.40 -4.85 -12.76
CA ILE A 154 -6.68 -3.64 -13.56
C ILE A 154 -6.45 -2.37 -12.72
N SER A 155 -6.93 -2.35 -11.48
CA SER A 155 -6.74 -1.22 -10.56
C SER A 155 -5.25 -1.01 -10.25
N LYS A 156 -4.46 -2.07 -10.12
CA LYS A 156 -3.00 -1.99 -9.92
C LYS A 156 -2.27 -1.51 -11.17
N VAL A 157 -2.70 -1.91 -12.37
CA VAL A 157 -2.17 -1.38 -13.64
C VAL A 157 -2.42 0.13 -13.73
N PHE A 158 -3.64 0.59 -13.42
CA PHE A 158 -3.94 2.01 -13.35
C PHE A 158 -3.00 2.75 -12.38
N SER A 159 -2.86 2.25 -11.15
CA SER A 159 -1.98 2.84 -10.13
C SER A 159 -0.52 2.90 -10.59
N HIS A 160 -0.03 1.84 -11.24
CA HIS A 160 1.33 1.76 -11.77
C HIS A 160 1.60 2.82 -12.83
N PHE A 161 0.73 2.94 -13.82
CA PHE A 161 0.88 3.94 -14.89
C PHE A 161 0.62 5.37 -14.40
N THR A 162 -0.31 5.57 -13.50
CA THR A 162 -0.51 6.88 -12.85
C THR A 162 0.74 7.32 -12.11
N THR A 163 1.40 6.43 -11.37
CA THR A 163 2.66 6.72 -10.69
C THR A 163 3.76 7.12 -11.68
N LYS A 164 3.89 6.38 -12.79
CA LYS A 164 4.81 6.73 -13.88
C LYS A 164 4.47 8.09 -14.49
N ASN A 165 3.21 8.34 -14.79
CA ASN A 165 2.76 9.60 -15.38
C ASN A 165 3.06 10.80 -14.47
N TYR A 166 2.81 10.70 -13.18
CA TYR A 166 3.10 11.79 -12.23
C TYR A 166 4.59 12.08 -12.09
N ARG A 167 5.43 11.05 -12.15
CA ARG A 167 6.88 11.23 -12.22
C ARG A 167 7.31 12.01 -13.45
N GLU A 168 6.76 11.67 -14.60
CA GLU A 168 7.16 12.26 -15.90
C GLU A 168 6.54 13.65 -16.12
N ALA A 169 5.26 13.83 -15.76
CA ALA A 169 4.53 15.07 -16.02
C ALA A 169 4.79 16.17 -14.96
N TYR A 170 5.00 15.79 -13.70
CA TYR A 170 5.09 16.75 -12.59
C TYR A 170 6.45 16.73 -11.87
N ASN A 171 7.42 15.96 -12.39
CA ASN A 171 8.76 15.83 -11.81
C ASN A 171 8.75 15.42 -10.32
N ILE A 172 7.75 14.61 -9.90
CA ILE A 172 7.66 14.05 -8.56
C ILE A 172 8.52 12.78 -8.52
N PHE A 173 9.33 12.61 -7.46
CA PHE A 173 10.02 11.33 -7.25
C PHE A 173 8.99 10.25 -6.89
N ALA A 174 8.47 9.54 -7.89
CA ALA A 174 7.47 8.50 -7.74
C ALA A 174 7.94 7.20 -8.41
N VAL A 175 7.94 6.11 -7.64
CA VAL A 175 8.39 4.79 -8.09
C VAL A 175 7.38 3.71 -7.74
N SER A 176 7.37 2.62 -8.52
CA SER A 176 6.53 1.45 -8.28
C SER A 176 7.41 0.21 -8.07
N GLY A 177 7.14 -0.55 -7.00
CA GLY A 177 7.70 -1.88 -6.81
C GLY A 177 6.70 -2.95 -7.27
N ILE A 178 7.07 -3.84 -8.18
CA ILE A 178 6.22 -4.95 -8.61
C ILE A 178 6.38 -6.09 -7.62
N LEU A 179 5.44 -6.20 -6.70
CA LEU A 179 5.47 -7.20 -5.65
C LEU A 179 4.89 -8.52 -6.17
N PHE A 180 5.68 -9.58 -6.05
CA PHE A 180 5.22 -10.96 -6.22
C PHE A 180 4.67 -11.51 -4.89
N ASN A 181 4.12 -12.73 -4.92
CA ASN A 181 3.63 -13.36 -3.71
C ASN A 181 4.75 -13.53 -2.69
N HIS A 182 4.52 -13.05 -1.48
CA HIS A 182 5.47 -13.13 -0.38
C HIS A 182 4.76 -13.42 0.93
N GLU A 183 5.35 -14.27 1.73
CA GLU A 183 4.74 -14.86 2.90
C GLU A 183 5.53 -14.55 4.16
N SER A 184 4.83 -14.50 5.29
CA SER A 184 5.44 -14.31 6.59
C SER A 184 4.52 -14.79 7.71
N PRO A 185 5.00 -14.85 8.97
CA PRO A 185 4.15 -15.09 10.14
C PRO A 185 3.03 -14.07 10.35
N LEU A 186 3.09 -12.91 9.65
CA LEU A 186 2.06 -11.86 9.68
C LEU A 186 1.06 -11.95 8.52
N ARG A 187 1.15 -12.97 7.65
CA ARG A 187 0.20 -13.16 6.54
C ARG A 187 -1.22 -13.32 7.06
N GLY A 188 -2.20 -12.80 6.32
CA GLY A 188 -3.63 -12.99 6.63
C GLY A 188 -4.06 -14.45 6.53
N GLU A 189 -4.97 -14.86 7.39
CA GLU A 189 -5.44 -16.25 7.47
C GLU A 189 -6.26 -16.69 6.24
N GLU A 190 -6.75 -15.73 5.47
CA GLU A 190 -7.48 -15.94 4.21
C GLU A 190 -6.58 -16.43 3.06
N PHE A 191 -5.27 -16.29 3.17
CA PHE A 191 -4.31 -16.71 2.14
C PHE A 191 -3.89 -18.16 2.28
N VAL A 192 -3.64 -18.82 1.12
CA VAL A 192 -3.46 -20.27 1.03
C VAL A 192 -2.36 -20.82 1.92
N THR A 193 -1.20 -20.20 1.95
CA THR A 193 -0.05 -20.67 2.76
C THR A 193 -0.34 -20.59 4.26
N ARG A 194 -1.00 -19.52 4.70
CA ARG A 194 -1.41 -19.38 6.10
C ARG A 194 -2.51 -20.39 6.48
N LYS A 195 -3.47 -20.65 5.59
CA LYS A 195 -4.47 -21.71 5.77
C LYS A 195 -3.82 -23.08 5.96
N ILE A 196 -2.84 -23.42 5.10
CA ILE A 196 -2.13 -24.70 5.19
C ILE A 196 -1.40 -24.82 6.53
N THR A 197 -0.60 -23.82 6.90
CA THR A 197 0.18 -23.87 8.15
C THR A 197 -0.70 -23.95 9.39
N LEU A 198 -1.81 -23.20 9.43
CA LEU A 198 -2.78 -23.26 10.54
C LEU A 198 -3.55 -24.58 10.56
N GLY A 199 -3.85 -25.16 9.38
CA GLY A 199 -4.47 -26.48 9.27
C GLY A 199 -3.60 -27.59 9.82
N LEU A 200 -2.31 -27.58 9.47
CA LEU A 200 -1.34 -28.57 9.96
C LEU A 200 -1.14 -28.55 11.49
N VAL A 201 -1.23 -27.37 12.09
CA VAL A 201 -1.09 -27.23 13.57
C VAL A 201 -2.34 -27.74 14.32
N LYS A 202 -3.48 -27.91 13.63
CA LYS A 202 -4.73 -28.39 14.23
C LYS A 202 -4.91 -29.90 14.15
N ILE A 203 -4.07 -30.60 13.44
CA ILE A 203 -4.02 -32.06 13.34
C ILE A 203 -3.11 -32.61 14.43
#